data_801179474839bfc1710d9dc488513733
#
_entry.id   801179474839bfc1710d9dc488513733
#
_cell.length_a   1.000
_cell.length_b   1.000
_cell.length_c   1.000
_cell.angle_alpha   90.00
_cell.angle_beta   90.00
_cell.angle_gamma   90.00
#
_symmetry.space_group_name_H-M   'P 1'
#
loop_
_entity.id
_entity.type
_entity.pdbx_description
1 polymer ?
#
loop_
_entity_poly.entity_id
_entity_poly.type
_entity_poly.pdbx_seq_one_letter_code
_entity_poly.pdbx_strand_id
1 'polypeptide(L)'
;NMPRLAIEARIKAENLIEDERNKDAIEQKAKEIFIESVHQMSVLVADQLYERYQYQRTALARQFPFMMGNNVWKGGGELNPNEQVGDALRSGTLGIGFIGGHNAMVALYGQGHGHNQKAWDTLYEAVMEMNKVVNEYKEKYNLNYSVLATPAEGLSGRFTKMDRRKYGKSPGVTDRDYYVNSFHVDVKEPISIVEKIKREAPFHAITRGGHITYVELDGEAQKNVRAIAKIVKVMHDEGIGYGSINHPVDTCHNCGYKGVIFDKCPVCQSESILRMRRITGYLTGDLSSWNSAKRAEEQDRVKHL
;
A
#
# COMPACT_ATOMS: atom_id res chain seq x y z
N ASN A 1 8.77 -6.19 0.48
CA ASN A 1 9.24 -5.72 -0.83
C ASN A 1 8.96 -6.79 -1.89
N MET A 2 7.71 -6.83 -2.40
CA MET A 2 7.29 -7.81 -3.42
C MET A 2 8.09 -7.72 -4.73
N PRO A 3 8.41 -6.54 -5.30
CA PRO A 3 9.21 -6.45 -6.52
C PRO A 3 10.55 -7.16 -6.44
N ARG A 4 11.25 -7.06 -5.32
CA ARG A 4 12.52 -7.79 -5.12
C ARG A 4 12.33 -9.30 -5.21
N LEU A 5 11.33 -9.84 -4.53
CA LEU A 5 11.03 -11.28 -4.57
C LEU A 5 10.70 -11.74 -6.00
N ALA A 6 9.97 -10.91 -6.74
CA ALA A 6 9.61 -11.19 -8.13
C ALA A 6 10.83 -11.14 -9.08
N ILE A 7 11.70 -10.13 -8.93
CA ILE A 7 12.96 -10.04 -9.70
C ILE A 7 13.84 -11.27 -9.43
N GLU A 8 14.05 -11.61 -8.15
CA GLU A 8 14.86 -12.78 -7.78
C GLU A 8 14.25 -14.10 -8.26
N ALA A 9 12.92 -14.22 -8.21
CA ALA A 9 12.21 -15.38 -8.75
C ALA A 9 12.38 -15.51 -10.26
N ARG A 10 12.28 -14.41 -11.00
CA ARG A 10 12.47 -14.38 -12.45
C ARG A 10 13.90 -14.79 -12.83
N ILE A 11 14.90 -14.20 -12.19
CA ILE A 11 16.32 -14.55 -12.41
C ILE A 11 16.57 -16.04 -12.13
N LYS A 12 16.02 -16.56 -11.02
CA LYS A 12 16.17 -18.00 -10.69
C LYS A 12 15.49 -18.89 -11.73
N ALA A 13 14.29 -18.52 -12.18
CA ALA A 13 13.56 -19.31 -13.19
C ALA A 13 14.32 -19.34 -14.53
N GLU A 14 14.86 -18.22 -14.97
CA GLU A 14 15.67 -18.11 -16.19
C GLU A 14 16.94 -18.97 -16.11
N ASN A 15 17.56 -19.07 -14.93
CA ASN A 15 18.72 -19.94 -14.72
C ASN A 15 18.38 -21.45 -14.64
N LEU A 16 17.12 -21.79 -14.33
CA LEU A 16 16.68 -23.18 -14.19
C LEU A 16 16.09 -23.77 -15.47
N ILE A 17 15.62 -22.92 -16.38
CA ILE A 17 15.01 -23.35 -17.66
C ILE A 17 16.07 -23.20 -18.76
N GLU A 18 16.54 -24.31 -19.29
CA GLU A 18 17.61 -24.35 -20.31
C GLU A 18 17.20 -23.71 -21.66
N ASP A 19 15.91 -23.80 -22.03
CA ASP A 19 15.38 -23.12 -23.23
C ASP A 19 14.87 -21.73 -22.90
N GLU A 20 15.73 -20.74 -23.06
CA GLU A 20 15.41 -19.32 -22.83
C GLU A 20 14.23 -18.79 -23.68
N ARG A 21 13.86 -19.48 -24.76
CA ARG A 21 12.73 -19.15 -25.63
C ARG A 21 11.40 -19.63 -25.08
N ASN A 22 11.42 -20.56 -24.13
CA ASN A 22 10.20 -21.07 -23.48
C ASN A 22 9.71 -20.13 -22.41
N LYS A 23 9.17 -18.97 -22.84
CA LYS A 23 8.68 -17.91 -21.95
C LYS A 23 7.61 -18.39 -20.97
N ASP A 24 6.72 -19.27 -21.41
CA ASP A 24 5.63 -19.78 -20.57
C ASP A 24 6.17 -20.65 -19.43
N ALA A 25 7.17 -21.50 -19.69
CA ALA A 25 7.81 -22.29 -18.64
C ALA A 25 8.57 -21.41 -17.65
N ILE A 26 9.28 -20.38 -18.13
CA ILE A 26 9.98 -19.41 -17.28
C ILE A 26 8.99 -18.64 -16.40
N GLU A 27 7.90 -18.15 -16.97
CA GLU A 27 6.87 -17.42 -16.21
C GLU A 27 6.20 -18.31 -15.16
N GLN A 28 5.86 -19.55 -15.50
CA GLN A 28 5.27 -20.49 -14.56
C GLN A 28 6.25 -20.81 -13.42
N LYS A 29 7.51 -21.06 -13.74
CA LYS A 29 8.55 -21.34 -12.74
C LYS A 29 8.84 -20.13 -11.85
N ALA A 30 8.87 -18.93 -12.44
CA ALA A 30 9.03 -17.68 -11.70
C ALA A 30 7.87 -17.43 -10.74
N LYS A 31 6.63 -17.71 -11.15
CA LYS A 31 5.45 -17.64 -10.27
C LYS A 31 5.60 -18.57 -9.07
N GLU A 32 5.95 -19.85 -9.28
CA GLU A 32 6.13 -20.83 -8.21
C GLU A 32 7.16 -20.37 -7.18
N ILE A 33 8.34 -19.93 -7.67
CA ILE A 33 9.42 -19.42 -6.82
C ILE A 33 8.99 -18.15 -6.09
N PHE A 34 8.22 -17.26 -6.73
CA PHE A 34 7.72 -16.04 -6.13
C PHE A 34 6.75 -16.32 -4.98
N ILE A 35 5.77 -17.19 -5.19
CA ILE A 35 4.79 -17.55 -4.15
C ILE A 35 5.49 -18.19 -2.95
N GLU A 36 6.41 -19.15 -3.18
CA GLU A 36 7.21 -19.76 -2.13
C GLU A 36 8.06 -18.72 -1.37
N SER A 37 8.67 -17.75 -2.08
CA SER A 37 9.45 -16.68 -1.48
C SER A 37 8.57 -15.73 -0.63
N VAL A 38 7.32 -15.48 -1.05
CA VAL A 38 6.35 -14.72 -0.26
C VAL A 38 5.99 -15.45 1.01
N HIS A 39 5.76 -16.77 0.94
CA HIS A 39 5.51 -17.62 2.11
C HIS A 39 6.67 -17.53 3.12
N GLN A 40 7.89 -17.85 2.69
CA GLN A 40 9.08 -17.85 3.54
C GLN A 40 9.35 -16.49 4.18
N MET A 41 9.19 -15.41 3.41
CA MET A 41 9.34 -14.05 3.92
C MET A 41 8.25 -13.70 4.93
N SER A 42 7.03 -14.17 4.74
CA SER A 42 5.91 -13.95 5.67
C SER A 42 6.14 -14.67 7.00
N VAL A 43 6.64 -15.90 6.96
CA VAL A 43 7.05 -16.66 8.16
C VAL A 43 8.15 -15.92 8.92
N LEU A 44 9.22 -15.51 8.22
CA LEU A 44 10.32 -14.75 8.82
C LEU A 44 9.83 -13.47 9.53
N VAL A 45 8.95 -12.72 8.86
CA VAL A 45 8.39 -11.47 9.43
C VAL A 45 7.47 -11.78 10.61
N ALA A 46 6.68 -12.85 10.55
CA ALA A 46 5.81 -13.27 11.65
C ALA A 46 6.63 -13.65 12.90
N ASP A 47 7.73 -14.38 12.74
CA ASP A 47 8.65 -14.71 13.83
C ASP A 47 9.28 -13.46 14.45
N GLN A 48 9.78 -12.53 13.62
CA GLN A 48 10.35 -11.27 14.10
C GLN A 48 9.31 -10.39 14.83
N LEU A 49 8.05 -10.39 14.39
CA LEU A 49 6.98 -9.70 15.09
C LEU A 49 6.69 -10.33 16.46
N TYR A 50 6.75 -11.66 16.55
CA TYR A 50 6.60 -12.36 17.83
C TYR A 50 7.73 -12.02 18.80
N GLU A 51 8.98 -12.09 18.35
CA GLU A 51 10.16 -11.70 19.16
C GLU A 51 10.05 -10.26 19.66
N ARG A 52 9.66 -9.33 18.76
CA ARG A 52 9.44 -7.93 19.13
C ARG A 52 8.32 -7.78 20.15
N TYR A 53 7.21 -8.50 20.00
CA TYR A 53 6.12 -8.51 20.96
C TYR A 53 6.59 -8.98 22.32
N GLN A 54 7.35 -10.08 22.40
CA GLN A 54 7.91 -10.59 23.65
C GLN A 54 8.85 -9.56 24.32
N TYR A 55 9.68 -8.91 23.53
CA TYR A 55 10.54 -7.84 24.03
C TYR A 55 9.74 -6.64 24.56
N GLN A 56 8.76 -6.17 23.80
CA GLN A 56 7.96 -5.00 24.17
C GLN A 56 7.15 -5.23 25.45
N ARG A 57 6.71 -6.45 25.72
CA ARG A 57 5.99 -6.80 26.96
C ARG A 57 6.81 -6.57 28.23
N THR A 58 8.13 -6.59 28.15
CA THR A 58 9.03 -6.37 29.30
C THR A 58 9.19 -4.89 29.65
N ALA A 59 8.73 -3.99 28.81
CA ALA A 59 8.78 -2.55 29.08
C ALA A 59 7.92 -2.19 30.29
N LEU A 60 8.31 -1.15 31.06
CA LEU A 60 7.57 -0.72 32.24
C LEU A 60 6.43 0.24 31.88
N ALA A 61 5.33 0.14 32.60
CA ALA A 61 4.14 0.97 32.37
C ALA A 61 4.45 2.47 32.39
N ARG A 62 5.38 2.94 33.25
CA ARG A 62 5.85 4.33 33.31
C ARG A 62 6.50 4.84 32.00
N GLN A 63 6.94 3.97 31.11
CA GLN A 63 7.49 4.37 29.83
C GLN A 63 6.39 4.79 28.81
N PHE A 64 5.14 4.48 29.12
CA PHE A 64 3.97 4.78 28.28
C PHE A 64 2.88 5.52 29.08
N PRO A 65 3.19 6.67 29.71
CA PRO A 65 2.28 7.31 30.67
C PRO A 65 0.93 7.69 30.07
N PHE A 66 0.91 8.12 28.80
CA PHE A 66 -0.35 8.44 28.13
C PHE A 66 -1.19 7.18 27.87
N MET A 67 -0.58 6.12 27.33
CA MET A 67 -1.30 4.89 26.96
C MET A 67 -1.85 4.16 28.19
N MET A 68 -1.08 4.13 29.27
CA MET A 68 -1.45 3.50 30.54
C MET A 68 -2.40 4.39 31.35
N GLY A 69 -2.02 5.65 31.60
CA GLY A 69 -2.79 6.58 32.44
C GLY A 69 -4.19 6.88 31.91
N ASN A 70 -4.42 6.80 30.60
CA ASN A 70 -5.73 6.97 29.98
C ASN A 70 -6.40 5.64 29.61
N ASN A 71 -5.86 4.50 30.06
CA ASN A 71 -6.35 3.17 29.75
C ASN A 71 -6.60 2.92 28.23
N VAL A 72 -5.75 3.51 27.36
CA VAL A 72 -5.86 3.38 25.92
C VAL A 72 -5.53 1.93 25.52
N TRP A 73 -4.51 1.33 26.14
CA TRP A 73 -4.28 -0.11 26.06
C TRP A 73 -5.09 -0.78 27.15
N LYS A 74 -5.93 -1.72 26.74
CA LYS A 74 -6.88 -2.40 27.62
C LYS A 74 -6.15 -3.01 28.85
N GLY A 75 -6.61 -2.64 30.04
CA GLY A 75 -6.01 -3.05 31.32
C GLY A 75 -4.75 -2.28 31.71
N GLY A 76 -4.29 -1.34 30.89
CA GLY A 76 -3.11 -0.53 31.20
C GLY A 76 -3.29 0.42 32.38
N GLY A 77 -4.51 0.95 32.58
CA GLY A 77 -4.83 1.86 33.67
C GLY A 77 -4.78 1.22 35.07
N GLU A 78 -4.76 -0.11 35.14
CA GLU A 78 -4.68 -0.88 36.39
C GLU A 78 -3.23 -1.20 36.80
N LEU A 79 -2.25 -0.96 35.89
CA LEU A 79 -0.84 -1.27 36.12
C LEU A 79 -0.16 -0.19 36.95
N ASN A 80 0.65 -0.62 37.92
CA ASN A 80 1.57 0.28 38.62
C ASN A 80 2.71 0.73 37.67
N PRO A 81 3.27 1.95 37.87
CA PRO A 81 4.32 2.49 37.01
C PRO A 81 5.54 1.57 36.80
N ASN A 82 5.87 0.76 37.78
CA ASN A 82 7.04 -0.16 37.75
C ASN A 82 6.68 -1.60 37.32
N GLU A 83 5.42 -1.86 37.00
CA GLU A 83 5.02 -3.16 36.40
C GLU A 83 5.31 -3.19 34.91
N GLN A 84 5.53 -4.38 34.40
CA GLN A 84 5.68 -4.60 32.94
C GLN A 84 4.33 -4.42 32.27
N VAL A 85 4.31 -3.83 31.05
CA VAL A 85 3.08 -3.65 30.27
C VAL A 85 2.39 -4.97 29.91
N GLY A 86 3.16 -6.06 29.77
CA GLY A 86 2.65 -7.43 29.69
C GLY A 86 1.46 -7.59 28.75
N ASP A 87 0.36 -8.07 29.30
CA ASP A 87 -0.86 -8.39 28.53
C ASP A 87 -1.67 -7.16 28.07
N ALA A 88 -1.35 -5.95 28.53
CA ALA A 88 -1.95 -4.74 27.96
C ALA A 88 -1.64 -4.58 26.46
N LEU A 89 -0.54 -5.19 25.95
CA LEU A 89 -0.21 -5.23 24.53
C LEU A 89 -0.92 -6.33 23.72
N ARG A 90 -1.61 -7.27 24.38
CA ARG A 90 -2.18 -8.45 23.72
C ARG A 90 -3.22 -8.12 22.66
N SER A 91 -3.95 -7.03 22.82
CA SER A 91 -4.95 -6.56 21.85
C SER A 91 -4.35 -5.81 20.66
N GLY A 92 -3.03 -5.52 20.67
CA GLY A 92 -2.32 -4.90 19.55
C GLY A 92 -2.28 -5.81 18.33
N THR A 93 -2.15 -5.19 17.14
CA THR A 93 -2.06 -5.92 15.87
C THR A 93 -0.61 -6.12 15.45
N LEU A 94 -0.25 -7.37 15.14
CA LEU A 94 1.02 -7.76 14.53
C LEU A 94 0.80 -7.80 13.01
N GLY A 95 1.10 -6.68 12.33
CA GLY A 95 0.79 -6.50 10.92
C GLY A 95 1.94 -6.89 10.01
N ILE A 96 1.71 -7.78 9.05
CA ILE A 96 2.62 -8.09 7.94
C ILE A 96 2.18 -7.28 6.74
N GLY A 97 2.98 -6.26 6.38
CA GLY A 97 2.68 -5.37 5.26
C GLY A 97 3.48 -5.69 4.01
N PHE A 98 2.96 -5.29 2.85
CA PHE A 98 3.63 -5.45 1.57
C PHE A 98 3.55 -4.19 0.71
N ILE A 99 4.51 -4.05 -0.21
CA ILE A 99 4.65 -2.92 -1.14
C ILE A 99 4.97 -3.47 -2.52
N GLY A 100 4.47 -2.81 -3.56
CA GLY A 100 4.88 -3.02 -4.94
C GLY A 100 4.21 -4.20 -5.63
N GLY A 101 2.96 -4.55 -5.29
CA GLY A 101 2.23 -5.62 -5.96
C GLY A 101 2.22 -5.45 -7.47
N HIS A 102 1.85 -4.25 -7.96
CA HIS A 102 1.89 -3.93 -9.39
C HIS A 102 3.29 -4.19 -9.99
N ASN A 103 4.34 -3.63 -9.37
CA ASN A 103 5.70 -3.74 -9.90
C ASN A 103 6.25 -5.17 -9.84
N ALA A 104 5.81 -5.98 -8.86
CA ALA A 104 6.13 -7.41 -8.82
C ALA A 104 5.53 -8.15 -10.03
N MET A 105 4.29 -7.83 -10.38
CA MET A 105 3.63 -8.42 -11.55
C MET A 105 4.31 -8.00 -12.87
N VAL A 106 4.71 -6.72 -12.97
CA VAL A 106 5.52 -6.27 -14.12
C VAL A 106 6.85 -7.03 -14.19
N ALA A 107 7.52 -7.30 -13.08
CA ALA A 107 8.76 -8.08 -13.06
C ALA A 107 8.56 -9.55 -13.53
N LEU A 108 7.40 -10.17 -13.20
CA LEU A 108 7.10 -11.54 -13.59
C LEU A 108 6.60 -11.66 -15.04
N TYR A 109 5.72 -10.74 -15.46
CA TYR A 109 4.92 -10.89 -16.69
C TYR A 109 5.08 -9.74 -17.70
N GLY A 110 5.89 -8.72 -17.38
CA GLY A 110 6.01 -7.51 -18.21
C GLY A 110 4.80 -6.57 -18.14
N GLN A 111 3.75 -6.93 -17.40
CA GLN A 111 2.50 -6.17 -17.28
C GLN A 111 1.98 -6.20 -15.83
N GLY A 112 1.34 -5.10 -15.42
CA GLY A 112 0.68 -5.00 -14.12
C GLY A 112 -0.67 -5.71 -14.07
N HIS A 113 -1.22 -5.84 -12.87
CA HIS A 113 -2.47 -6.56 -12.60
C HIS A 113 -3.75 -5.77 -12.93
N GLY A 114 -3.63 -4.49 -13.30
CA GLY A 114 -4.81 -3.68 -13.66
C GLY A 114 -5.55 -4.20 -14.89
N HIS A 115 -4.82 -4.65 -15.92
CA HIS A 115 -5.39 -5.16 -17.17
C HIS A 115 -5.01 -6.62 -17.48
N ASN A 116 -4.07 -7.22 -16.75
CA ASN A 116 -3.64 -8.60 -16.96
C ASN A 116 -4.22 -9.53 -15.90
N GLN A 117 -5.11 -10.45 -16.30
CA GLN A 117 -5.77 -11.37 -15.37
C GLN A 117 -4.79 -12.36 -14.73
N LYS A 118 -3.82 -12.92 -15.49
CA LYS A 118 -2.79 -13.82 -14.95
C LYS A 118 -1.97 -13.14 -13.85
N ALA A 119 -1.61 -11.85 -14.06
CA ALA A 119 -0.92 -11.04 -13.07
C ALA A 119 -1.80 -10.79 -11.85
N TRP A 120 -3.09 -10.50 -12.06
CA TRP A 120 -4.05 -10.30 -10.97
C TRP A 120 -4.21 -11.56 -10.12
N ASP A 121 -4.42 -12.71 -10.75
CA ASP A 121 -4.57 -14.00 -10.05
C ASP A 121 -3.32 -14.33 -9.22
N THR A 122 -2.14 -14.07 -9.77
CA THR A 122 -0.86 -14.30 -9.07
C THR A 122 -0.68 -13.36 -7.87
N LEU A 123 -1.01 -12.08 -8.01
CA LEU A 123 -0.94 -11.14 -6.89
C LEU A 123 -1.94 -11.52 -5.79
N TYR A 124 -3.15 -11.90 -6.16
CA TYR A 124 -4.17 -12.36 -5.21
C TYR A 124 -3.71 -13.61 -4.46
N GLU A 125 -3.18 -14.61 -5.18
CA GLU A 125 -2.61 -15.82 -4.60
C GLU A 125 -1.47 -15.50 -3.62
N ALA A 126 -0.56 -14.59 -3.97
CA ALA A 126 0.52 -14.15 -3.09
C ALA A 126 0.01 -13.53 -1.77
N VAL A 127 -1.03 -12.69 -1.84
CA VAL A 127 -1.62 -12.09 -0.64
C VAL A 127 -2.41 -13.12 0.16
N MET A 128 -3.06 -14.09 -0.49
CA MET A 128 -3.69 -15.23 0.18
C MET A 128 -2.67 -16.09 0.91
N GLU A 129 -1.48 -16.31 0.34
CA GLU A 129 -0.41 -17.04 1.02
C GLU A 129 0.06 -16.30 2.30
N MET A 130 0.19 -14.97 2.23
CA MET A 130 0.43 -14.16 3.44
C MET A 130 -0.68 -14.36 4.49
N ASN A 131 -1.96 -14.41 4.07
CA ASN A 131 -3.09 -14.66 4.97
C ASN A 131 -3.03 -16.02 5.64
N LYS A 132 -2.62 -17.06 4.92
CA LYS A 132 -2.42 -18.39 5.48
C LYS A 132 -1.42 -18.35 6.63
N VAL A 133 -0.25 -17.74 6.41
CA VAL A 133 0.77 -17.59 7.46
C VAL A 133 0.24 -16.82 8.67
N VAL A 134 -0.44 -15.66 8.47
CA VAL A 134 -0.95 -14.90 9.63
C VAL A 134 -2.03 -15.66 10.40
N ASN A 135 -2.85 -16.48 9.74
CA ASN A 135 -3.84 -17.29 10.41
C ASN A 135 -3.20 -18.42 11.24
N GLU A 136 -2.18 -19.10 10.70
CA GLU A 136 -1.40 -20.11 11.45
C GLU A 136 -0.76 -19.51 12.70
N TYR A 137 -0.14 -18.32 12.57
CA TYR A 137 0.48 -17.63 13.70
C TYR A 137 -0.53 -17.09 14.71
N LYS A 138 -1.69 -16.65 14.25
CA LYS A 138 -2.80 -16.23 15.09
C LYS A 138 -3.30 -17.39 15.96
N GLU A 139 -3.47 -18.56 15.39
CA GLU A 139 -3.86 -19.77 16.12
C GLU A 139 -2.75 -20.21 17.08
N LYS A 140 -1.50 -20.30 16.61
CA LYS A 140 -0.35 -20.75 17.38
C LYS A 140 -0.09 -19.95 18.65
N TYR A 141 -0.20 -18.62 18.55
CA TYR A 141 0.18 -17.71 19.66
C TYR A 141 -1.01 -17.02 20.33
N ASN A 142 -2.22 -17.19 19.79
CA ASN A 142 -3.43 -16.49 20.25
C ASN A 142 -3.21 -14.95 20.29
N LEU A 143 -2.58 -14.41 19.25
CA LEU A 143 -2.30 -12.98 19.05
C LEU A 143 -2.97 -12.49 17.77
N ASN A 144 -3.18 -11.18 17.68
CA ASN A 144 -3.86 -10.57 16.54
C ASN A 144 -2.89 -10.32 15.37
N TYR A 145 -2.52 -11.38 14.64
CA TYR A 145 -1.79 -11.26 13.37
C TYR A 145 -2.72 -10.86 12.23
N SER A 146 -2.24 -10.03 11.31
CA SER A 146 -3.04 -9.58 10.17
C SER A 146 -2.17 -9.16 8.98
N VAL A 147 -2.70 -9.30 7.76
CA VAL A 147 -2.08 -8.72 6.56
C VAL A 147 -2.49 -7.25 6.43
N LEU A 148 -1.53 -6.39 6.17
CA LEU A 148 -1.70 -4.95 5.99
C LEU A 148 -1.37 -4.54 4.55
N ALA A 149 -2.31 -3.91 3.87
CA ALA A 149 -2.01 -3.18 2.65
C ALA A 149 -1.27 -1.88 3.00
N THR A 150 0.05 -1.95 3.06
CA THR A 150 0.89 -0.88 3.61
C THR A 150 0.73 0.43 2.84
N PRO A 151 0.33 1.52 3.49
CA PRO A 151 0.34 2.87 2.90
C PRO A 151 1.78 3.40 2.93
N ALA A 152 2.63 2.87 2.05
CA ALA A 152 4.06 3.17 2.06
C ALA A 152 4.33 4.60 1.62
N GLU A 153 5.06 5.32 2.43
CA GLU A 153 5.52 6.67 2.17
C GLU A 153 7.00 6.67 1.76
N GLY A 154 7.91 6.70 2.72
CA GLY A 154 9.36 6.70 2.44
C GLY A 154 9.87 5.37 1.88
N LEU A 155 9.28 4.23 2.28
CA LEU A 155 9.74 2.91 1.85
C LEU A 155 9.52 2.65 0.36
N SER A 156 8.46 3.19 -0.25
CA SER A 156 8.19 3.02 -1.69
C SER A 156 9.38 3.48 -2.55
N GLY A 157 9.93 4.66 -2.30
CA GLY A 157 11.09 5.16 -3.01
C GLY A 157 12.41 4.55 -2.53
N ARG A 158 12.54 4.22 -1.24
CA ARG A 158 13.75 3.60 -0.70
C ARG A 158 14.00 2.22 -1.31
N PHE A 159 12.96 1.38 -1.39
CA PHE A 159 13.09 0.05 -1.97
C PHE A 159 13.43 0.10 -3.46
N THR A 160 12.79 1.00 -4.22
CA THR A 160 13.11 1.19 -5.64
C THR A 160 14.60 1.55 -5.86
N LYS A 161 15.13 2.48 -5.05
CA LYS A 161 16.55 2.87 -5.12
C LYS A 161 17.48 1.73 -4.76
N MET A 162 17.14 0.93 -3.74
CA MET A 162 17.95 -0.22 -3.33
C MET A 162 17.97 -1.30 -4.41
N ASP A 163 16.82 -1.61 -4.99
CA ASP A 163 16.69 -2.65 -6.02
C ASP A 163 17.33 -2.23 -7.33
N ARG A 164 17.21 -0.95 -7.71
CA ARG A 164 17.96 -0.37 -8.86
C ARG A 164 19.47 -0.50 -8.70
N ARG A 165 20.00 -0.31 -7.50
CA ARG A 165 21.44 -0.50 -7.24
C ARG A 165 21.87 -1.96 -7.36
N LYS A 166 21.02 -2.89 -6.96
CA LYS A 166 21.35 -4.32 -6.93
C LYS A 166 21.13 -5.00 -8.29
N TYR A 167 20.06 -4.66 -8.99
CA TYR A 167 19.62 -5.37 -10.19
C TYR A 167 19.69 -4.52 -11.47
N GLY A 168 20.07 -3.25 -11.37
CA GLY A 168 20.04 -2.33 -12.50
C GLY A 168 18.65 -1.74 -12.75
N LYS A 169 18.49 -1.08 -13.90
CA LYS A 169 17.20 -0.52 -14.35
C LYS A 169 16.42 -1.59 -15.11
N SER A 170 15.20 -1.83 -14.66
CA SER A 170 14.21 -2.68 -15.31
C SER A 170 12.97 -1.86 -15.62
N PRO A 171 12.48 -1.81 -16.88
CA PRO A 171 11.32 -1.02 -17.28
C PRO A 171 10.07 -1.33 -16.47
N GLY A 172 9.40 -0.27 -15.96
CA GLY A 172 8.18 -0.39 -15.16
C GLY A 172 8.40 -0.92 -13.72
N VAL A 173 9.62 -1.32 -13.39
CA VAL A 173 9.98 -1.85 -12.06
C VAL A 173 10.97 -0.92 -11.36
N THR A 174 12.25 -1.01 -11.67
CA THR A 174 13.31 -0.27 -10.97
C THR A 174 13.72 1.04 -11.64
N ASP A 175 13.24 1.34 -12.82
CA ASP A 175 13.45 2.61 -13.53
C ASP A 175 12.59 3.77 -13.00
N ARG A 176 11.66 3.48 -12.11
CA ARG A 176 10.72 4.42 -11.48
C ARG A 176 11.30 5.01 -10.17
N ASP A 177 10.73 6.12 -9.71
CA ASP A 177 11.15 6.75 -8.44
C ASP A 177 10.48 6.14 -7.20
N TYR A 178 9.44 5.32 -7.40
CA TYR A 178 8.70 4.64 -6.34
C TYR A 178 8.11 3.32 -6.82
N TYR A 179 7.85 2.42 -5.87
CA TYR A 179 6.97 1.27 -6.07
C TYR A 179 5.53 1.64 -5.71
N VAL A 180 4.57 1.13 -6.46
CA VAL A 180 3.15 1.29 -6.18
C VAL A 180 2.82 0.69 -4.81
N ASN A 181 1.93 1.35 -4.06
CA ASN A 181 1.55 0.86 -2.74
C ASN A 181 0.78 -0.45 -2.83
N SER A 182 1.08 -1.37 -1.93
CA SER A 182 0.36 -2.62 -1.70
C SER A 182 -0.19 -3.31 -2.98
N PHE A 183 -1.51 -3.48 -3.04
CA PHE A 183 -2.25 -4.09 -4.16
C PHE A 183 -2.79 -3.07 -5.18
N HIS A 184 -2.49 -1.78 -5.03
CA HIS A 184 -3.10 -0.77 -5.90
C HIS A 184 -2.71 -0.98 -7.37
N VAL A 185 -3.68 -0.73 -8.25
CA VAL A 185 -3.40 -0.52 -9.68
C VAL A 185 -2.47 0.68 -9.83
N ASP A 186 -1.58 0.65 -10.80
CA ASP A 186 -0.64 1.74 -11.03
C ASP A 186 -1.36 3.07 -11.24
N VAL A 187 -0.89 4.10 -10.57
CA VAL A 187 -1.46 5.46 -10.66
C VAL A 187 -1.35 6.08 -12.05
N LYS A 188 -0.48 5.54 -12.92
CA LYS A 188 -0.34 5.92 -14.34
C LYS A 188 -1.31 5.20 -15.27
N GLU A 189 -1.95 4.14 -14.78
CA GLU A 189 -2.74 3.26 -15.64
C GLU A 189 -4.11 3.89 -15.94
N PRO A 190 -4.45 4.12 -17.22
CA PRO A 190 -5.74 4.66 -17.60
C PRO A 190 -6.81 3.57 -17.45
N ILE A 191 -7.42 3.52 -16.28
CA ILE A 191 -8.46 2.56 -15.92
C ILE A 191 -9.72 3.29 -15.48
N SER A 192 -10.90 2.76 -15.83
CA SER A 192 -12.16 3.34 -15.36
C SER A 192 -12.33 3.17 -13.85
N ILE A 193 -13.11 4.07 -13.23
CA ILE A 193 -13.42 4.01 -11.79
C ILE A 193 -13.96 2.63 -11.39
N VAL A 194 -14.91 2.12 -12.17
CA VAL A 194 -15.60 0.86 -11.88
C VAL A 194 -14.63 -0.31 -12.00
N GLU A 195 -13.83 -0.35 -13.04
CA GLU A 195 -12.84 -1.42 -13.24
C GLU A 195 -11.76 -1.41 -12.15
N LYS A 196 -11.24 -0.22 -11.80
CA LYS A 196 -10.28 -0.09 -10.70
C LYS A 196 -10.87 -0.62 -9.37
N ILE A 197 -12.09 -0.23 -9.05
CA ILE A 197 -12.77 -0.70 -7.84
C ILE A 197 -12.89 -2.23 -7.85
N LYS A 198 -13.33 -2.82 -8.97
CA LYS A 198 -13.45 -4.29 -9.11
C LYS A 198 -12.12 -5.01 -8.98
N ARG A 199 -11.03 -4.45 -9.50
CA ARG A 199 -9.68 -5.03 -9.39
C ARG A 199 -9.14 -4.98 -7.96
N GLU A 200 -9.43 -3.92 -7.22
CA GLU A 200 -8.89 -3.72 -5.87
C GLU A 200 -9.78 -4.32 -4.76
N ALA A 201 -11.09 -4.35 -4.93
CA ALA A 201 -12.06 -4.76 -3.90
C ALA A 201 -11.79 -6.16 -3.29
N PRO A 202 -11.46 -7.22 -4.04
CA PRO A 202 -11.21 -8.52 -3.45
C PRO A 202 -10.05 -8.55 -2.45
N PHE A 203 -9.06 -7.66 -2.61
CA PHE A 203 -7.93 -7.54 -1.67
C PHE A 203 -8.35 -7.00 -0.31
N HIS A 204 -9.45 -6.22 -0.22
CA HIS A 204 -9.93 -5.67 1.04
C HIS A 204 -10.31 -6.76 2.04
N ALA A 205 -10.96 -7.83 1.58
CA ALA A 205 -11.37 -8.96 2.43
C ALA A 205 -10.17 -9.71 3.05
N ILE A 206 -9.00 -9.65 2.40
CA ILE A 206 -7.80 -10.40 2.77
C ILE A 206 -6.67 -9.54 3.34
N THR A 207 -6.85 -8.22 3.46
CA THR A 207 -5.90 -7.28 4.08
C THR A 207 -6.53 -6.61 5.30
N ARG A 208 -6.94 -7.41 6.28
CA ARG A 208 -7.72 -6.98 7.45
C ARG A 208 -6.94 -6.10 8.43
N GLY A 209 -5.62 -6.04 8.32
CA GLY A 209 -4.76 -5.14 9.10
C GLY A 209 -4.89 -3.67 8.71
N GLY A 210 -5.48 -3.40 7.56
CA GLY A 210 -5.74 -2.08 7.00
C GLY A 210 -5.59 -2.07 5.48
N HIS A 211 -6.48 -1.34 4.83
CA HIS A 211 -6.52 -1.17 3.38
C HIS A 211 -7.27 0.12 3.04
N ILE A 212 -7.06 0.61 1.82
CA ILE A 212 -7.83 1.73 1.27
C ILE A 212 -7.77 1.66 -0.26
N THR A 213 -8.86 2.03 -0.93
CA THR A 213 -8.88 2.26 -2.37
C THR A 213 -9.09 3.74 -2.66
N TYR A 214 -8.29 4.31 -3.56
CA TYR A 214 -8.37 5.71 -3.98
C TYR A 214 -8.98 5.81 -5.37
N VAL A 215 -9.97 6.70 -5.51
CA VAL A 215 -10.50 7.14 -6.79
C VAL A 215 -10.08 8.59 -7.01
N GLU A 216 -9.40 8.86 -8.12
CA GLU A 216 -8.94 10.20 -8.48
C GLU A 216 -9.94 10.84 -9.45
N LEU A 217 -10.61 11.91 -9.00
CA LEU A 217 -11.55 12.65 -9.84
C LEU A 217 -10.92 13.90 -10.42
N ASP A 218 -11.46 14.29 -11.57
CA ASP A 218 -11.25 15.60 -12.16
C ASP A 218 -12.38 16.56 -11.78
N GLY A 219 -12.08 17.85 -11.78
CA GLY A 219 -13.07 18.90 -11.59
C GLY A 219 -13.61 19.04 -10.16
N GLU A 220 -14.75 19.73 -10.08
CA GLU A 220 -15.40 20.08 -8.82
C GLU A 220 -16.41 18.99 -8.41
N ALA A 221 -15.95 17.99 -7.68
CA ALA A 221 -16.79 16.88 -7.19
C ALA A 221 -18.06 17.37 -6.45
N GLN A 222 -17.98 18.50 -5.74
CA GLN A 222 -19.10 19.11 -5.02
C GLN A 222 -20.27 19.50 -5.93
N LYS A 223 -20.03 19.79 -7.21
CA LYS A 223 -21.08 20.13 -8.18
C LYS A 223 -21.81 18.91 -8.76
N ASN A 224 -21.28 17.70 -8.52
CA ASN A 224 -21.88 16.47 -9.04
C ASN A 224 -22.08 15.41 -7.95
N VAL A 225 -22.90 15.71 -6.98
CA VAL A 225 -23.23 14.82 -5.85
C VAL A 225 -23.79 13.46 -6.31
N ARG A 226 -24.50 13.43 -7.45
CA ARG A 226 -25.03 12.17 -8.02
C ARG A 226 -23.91 11.25 -8.49
N ALA A 227 -22.83 11.79 -9.07
CA ALA A 227 -21.67 10.98 -9.46
C ALA A 227 -20.97 10.41 -8.21
N ILE A 228 -20.78 11.24 -7.18
CA ILE A 228 -20.22 10.78 -5.89
C ILE A 228 -21.06 9.64 -5.30
N ALA A 229 -22.39 9.81 -5.23
CA ALA A 229 -23.29 8.77 -4.72
C ALA A 229 -23.18 7.46 -5.53
N LYS A 230 -23.05 7.53 -6.85
CA LYS A 230 -22.83 6.34 -7.71
C LYS A 230 -21.50 5.65 -7.39
N ILE A 231 -20.41 6.40 -7.23
CA ILE A 231 -19.09 5.84 -6.89
C ILE A 231 -19.17 5.14 -5.53
N VAL A 232 -19.74 5.78 -4.52
CA VAL A 232 -19.93 5.19 -3.19
C VAL A 232 -20.77 3.91 -3.27
N LYS A 233 -21.84 3.92 -4.09
CA LYS A 233 -22.65 2.71 -4.30
C LYS A 233 -21.84 1.58 -4.92
N VAL A 234 -21.05 1.85 -5.94
CA VAL A 234 -20.17 0.84 -6.57
C VAL A 234 -19.15 0.31 -5.55
N MET A 235 -18.52 1.17 -4.77
CA MET A 235 -17.61 0.76 -3.70
C MET A 235 -18.29 -0.18 -2.70
N HIS A 236 -19.51 0.15 -2.28
CA HIS A 236 -20.29 -0.70 -1.37
C HIS A 236 -20.64 -2.04 -2.01
N ASP A 237 -21.16 -2.04 -3.23
CA ASP A 237 -21.64 -3.24 -3.92
C ASP A 237 -20.48 -4.22 -4.22
N GLU A 238 -19.27 -3.71 -4.48
CA GLU A 238 -18.06 -4.51 -4.73
C GLU A 238 -17.31 -4.90 -3.44
N GLY A 239 -17.72 -4.41 -2.26
CA GLY A 239 -17.14 -4.78 -0.97
C GLY A 239 -15.87 -4.01 -0.57
N ILE A 240 -15.71 -2.77 -1.03
CA ILE A 240 -14.64 -1.87 -0.55
C ILE A 240 -14.86 -1.55 0.93
N GLY A 241 -13.95 -1.98 1.79
CA GLY A 241 -14.02 -1.74 3.23
C GLY A 241 -13.68 -0.30 3.62
N TYR A 242 -12.77 0.35 2.88
CA TYR A 242 -12.41 1.76 3.05
C TYR A 242 -12.02 2.37 1.72
N GLY A 243 -12.76 3.39 1.30
CA GLY A 243 -12.54 4.11 0.04
C GLY A 243 -12.32 5.60 0.26
N SER A 244 -11.56 6.22 -0.63
CA SER A 244 -11.34 7.67 -0.67
C SER A 244 -11.60 8.19 -2.08
N ILE A 245 -12.37 9.25 -2.17
CA ILE A 245 -12.58 9.99 -3.42
C ILE A 245 -11.73 11.25 -3.33
N ASN A 246 -10.65 11.26 -4.11
CA ASN A 246 -9.70 12.37 -4.13
C ASN A 246 -10.04 13.32 -5.28
N HIS A 247 -10.02 14.61 -4.98
CA HIS A 247 -10.05 15.66 -5.97
C HIS A 247 -9.22 16.85 -5.49
N PRO A 248 -8.61 17.63 -6.39
CA PRO A 248 -7.86 18.81 -6.01
C PRO A 248 -8.78 19.86 -5.34
N VAL A 249 -8.31 20.42 -4.22
CA VAL A 249 -8.92 21.57 -3.56
C VAL A 249 -7.84 22.60 -3.31
N ASP A 250 -7.68 23.54 -4.23
CA ASP A 250 -6.66 24.58 -4.15
C ASP A 250 -7.26 25.88 -3.67
N THR A 251 -6.46 26.69 -2.97
CA THR A 251 -6.87 28.01 -2.49
C THR A 251 -5.83 29.03 -2.88
N CYS A 252 -6.26 30.08 -3.58
CA CYS A 252 -5.39 31.21 -3.85
C CYS A 252 -5.19 32.05 -2.59
N HIS A 253 -3.95 32.24 -2.16
CA HIS A 253 -3.65 33.08 -1.00
C HIS A 253 -3.97 34.57 -1.21
N ASN A 254 -3.95 35.04 -2.47
CA ASN A 254 -4.13 36.46 -2.79
C ASN A 254 -5.61 36.89 -2.81
N CYS A 255 -6.49 36.08 -3.43
CA CYS A 255 -7.91 36.48 -3.60
C CYS A 255 -8.90 35.52 -2.93
N GLY A 256 -8.42 34.43 -2.30
CA GLY A 256 -9.28 33.46 -1.62
C GLY A 256 -10.05 32.52 -2.54
N TYR A 257 -9.83 32.56 -3.88
CA TYR A 257 -10.47 31.64 -4.80
C TYR A 257 -10.18 30.18 -4.42
N LYS A 258 -11.21 29.34 -4.42
CA LYS A 258 -11.13 27.90 -4.15
C LYS A 258 -11.59 27.09 -5.35
N GLY A 259 -10.83 26.08 -5.72
CA GLY A 259 -11.13 25.20 -6.86
C GLY A 259 -9.89 24.45 -7.32
N VAL A 260 -9.94 23.91 -8.54
CA VAL A 260 -8.77 23.33 -9.18
C VAL A 260 -7.94 24.44 -9.81
N ILE A 261 -6.70 24.61 -9.34
CA ILE A 261 -5.77 25.63 -9.85
C ILE A 261 -4.52 24.90 -10.38
N PHE A 262 -4.24 25.06 -11.67
CA PHE A 262 -3.05 24.49 -12.29
C PHE A 262 -1.80 25.33 -11.94
N ASP A 263 -1.44 26.28 -12.79
CA ASP A 263 -0.25 27.10 -12.58
C ASP A 263 -0.54 28.40 -11.85
N LYS A 264 -1.59 29.13 -12.30
CA LYS A 264 -1.97 30.44 -11.79
C LYS A 264 -3.46 30.50 -11.42
N CYS A 265 -3.78 31.32 -10.46
CA CYS A 265 -5.18 31.58 -10.08
C CYS A 265 -5.98 32.10 -11.27
N PRO A 266 -7.13 31.49 -11.62
CA PRO A 266 -7.93 31.93 -12.77
C PRO A 266 -8.58 33.30 -12.55
N VAL A 267 -8.64 33.79 -11.29
CA VAL A 267 -9.26 35.08 -10.94
C VAL A 267 -8.24 36.22 -10.90
N CYS A 268 -7.11 36.04 -10.21
CA CYS A 268 -6.16 37.13 -9.97
C CYS A 268 -4.75 36.87 -10.53
N GLN A 269 -4.56 35.78 -11.25
CA GLN A 269 -3.28 35.37 -11.88
C GLN A 269 -2.11 35.18 -10.88
N SER A 270 -2.38 35.16 -9.60
CA SER A 270 -1.38 34.87 -8.57
C SER A 270 -0.86 33.45 -8.67
N GLU A 271 0.45 33.25 -8.45
CA GLU A 271 1.10 31.94 -8.33
C GLU A 271 1.13 31.45 -6.88
N SER A 272 0.71 32.29 -5.92
CA SER A 272 0.67 31.94 -4.52
C SER A 272 -0.57 31.08 -4.21
N ILE A 273 -0.38 29.76 -4.36
CA ILE A 273 -1.47 28.79 -4.29
C ILE A 273 -1.20 27.77 -3.16
N LEU A 274 -2.14 27.65 -2.24
CA LEU A 274 -2.21 26.54 -1.30
C LEU A 274 -2.82 25.32 -2.02
N ARG A 275 -2.03 24.30 -2.25
CA ARG A 275 -2.45 23.08 -2.96
C ARG A 275 -2.80 21.99 -1.96
N MET A 276 -4.08 21.70 -1.81
CA MET A 276 -4.53 20.59 -0.98
C MET A 276 -4.56 19.30 -1.80
N ARG A 277 -3.68 18.38 -1.46
CA ARG A 277 -3.57 17.07 -2.09
C ARG A 277 -3.49 15.98 -1.03
N ARG A 278 -4.04 14.82 -1.34
CA ARG A 278 -3.87 13.61 -0.55
C ARG A 278 -3.09 12.56 -1.30
N ILE A 279 -2.07 12.00 -0.67
CA ILE A 279 -1.33 10.85 -1.16
C ILE A 279 -0.97 9.94 0.01
N THR A 280 -1.45 8.70 -0.01
CA THR A 280 -1.32 7.78 1.14
C THR A 280 -1.71 8.45 2.48
N GLY A 281 -0.81 8.56 3.44
CA GLY A 281 -1.02 9.26 4.72
C GLY A 281 -0.85 10.77 4.66
N TYR A 282 -0.24 11.31 3.60
CA TYR A 282 -0.06 12.75 3.47
C TYR A 282 -1.35 13.47 3.08
N LEU A 283 -1.72 14.45 3.87
CA LEU A 283 -2.78 15.41 3.59
C LEU A 283 -2.25 16.79 3.96
N THR A 284 -1.70 17.51 3.00
CA THR A 284 -1.06 18.81 3.25
C THR A 284 -1.19 19.73 2.04
N GLY A 285 -1.23 21.04 2.33
CA GLY A 285 -1.19 22.08 1.32
C GLY A 285 0.22 22.44 0.83
N ASP A 286 1.28 21.89 1.45
CA ASP A 286 2.67 22.12 1.04
C ASP A 286 3.31 20.83 0.53
N LEU A 287 3.37 20.72 -0.80
CA LEU A 287 4.00 19.58 -1.47
C LEU A 287 5.53 19.54 -1.28
N SER A 288 6.16 20.66 -0.88
CA SER A 288 7.59 20.70 -0.63
C SER A 288 8.01 19.85 0.56
N SER A 289 7.10 19.67 1.54
CA SER A 289 7.30 18.81 2.70
C SER A 289 7.23 17.31 2.38
N TRP A 290 6.74 16.93 1.20
CA TRP A 290 6.64 15.54 0.78
C TRP A 290 8.00 14.97 0.35
N ASN A 291 8.25 13.71 0.61
CA ASN A 291 9.43 13.06 0.07
C ASN A 291 9.38 12.96 -1.47
N SER A 292 10.55 12.79 -2.10
CA SER A 292 10.67 12.80 -3.58
C SER A 292 9.81 11.73 -4.26
N ALA A 293 9.66 10.55 -3.65
CA ALA A 293 8.85 9.46 -4.21
C ALA A 293 7.36 9.82 -4.25
N LYS A 294 6.85 10.50 -3.21
CA LYS A 294 5.44 10.90 -3.15
C LYS A 294 5.14 12.09 -4.07
N ARG A 295 6.10 13.00 -4.26
CA ARG A 295 5.96 14.04 -5.29
C ARG A 295 5.92 13.45 -6.70
N ALA A 296 6.76 12.46 -6.98
CA ALA A 296 6.73 11.76 -8.27
C ALA A 296 5.42 11.00 -8.48
N GLU A 297 4.92 10.30 -7.45
CA GLU A 297 3.62 9.60 -7.51
C GLU A 297 2.46 10.56 -7.77
N GLU A 298 2.45 11.74 -7.15
CA GLU A 298 1.40 12.74 -7.38
C GLU A 298 1.40 13.28 -8.81
N GLN A 299 2.59 13.53 -9.36
CA GLN A 299 2.75 13.97 -10.76
C GLN A 299 2.32 12.92 -11.77
N ASP A 300 2.51 11.65 -11.44
CA ASP A 300 2.19 10.51 -12.31
C ASP A 300 0.69 10.14 -12.31
N ARG A 301 -0.09 10.62 -11.35
CA ARG A 301 -1.49 10.22 -11.19
C ARG A 301 -2.35 10.64 -12.36
N VAL A 302 -3.01 9.67 -12.98
CA VAL A 302 -4.07 9.91 -13.96
C VAL A 302 -5.43 10.03 -13.28
N LYS A 303 -6.37 10.70 -13.93
CA LYS A 303 -7.75 10.77 -13.46
C LYS A 303 -8.52 9.57 -13.95
N HIS A 304 -9.39 9.05 -13.08
CA HIS A 304 -10.26 7.94 -13.42
C HIS A 304 -11.58 8.48 -14.00
N LEU A 305 -11.96 8.04 -15.18
CA LEU A 305 -13.16 8.46 -15.90
C LEU A 305 -14.23 7.36 -15.92
#